data_5fe46b5d6f24db43907c1c03a42e90e1
#
_entry.id   5fe46b5d6f24db43907c1c03a42e90e1
#
_cell.length_a   1.000
_cell.length_b   1.000
_cell.length_c   1.000
_cell.angle_alpha   90.00
_cell.angle_beta   90.00
_cell.angle_gamma   90.00
#
_symmetry.space_group_name_H-M   'P 1'
#
loop_
_entity.id
_entity.type
_entity.pdbx_description
1 polymer ?
#
loop_
_entity_poly.entity_id
_entity_poly.type
_entity_poly.pdbx_seq_one_letter_code
_entity_poly.pdbx_strand_id
1 'polypeptide(L)'
;MNTWRLLKLETQNAYVNMAIDEAALTANAAQKVPNTLRLYRWNPSAASIGKFQNPENELQLDNCRKLGVSVIRRITGGGTVYHDSQDEVTYSLIVKTRDLGVTDIADAYSKVYTGIKDALRILGVTADFNEGDAKNCPNLTVKGKKISGSAQARKSNTILQHGTLLLNVDLEKMSTLLRVPWAKNLQEVVDVAEKRITSVKNELGHAVSAETAANALTAGFKNALKIEPKTGELSTFERKLADRLAKEKYATDQWNLNGKSPVG
;
A
#
# COMPACT_ATOMS: atom_id res chain seq x y z
N MET A 1 -17.83 -21.88 -2.51
CA MET A 1 -16.48 -21.38 -2.19
C MET A 1 -16.30 -20.02 -2.85
N ASN A 2 -15.87 -19.02 -2.12
CA ASN A 2 -15.62 -17.69 -2.69
C ASN A 2 -14.43 -17.76 -3.63
N THR A 3 -14.61 -17.32 -4.87
CA THR A 3 -13.54 -17.34 -5.87
C THR A 3 -12.54 -16.20 -5.59
N TRP A 4 -11.25 -16.52 -5.59
CA TRP A 4 -10.16 -15.56 -5.42
C TRP A 4 -9.29 -15.49 -6.67
N ARG A 5 -8.86 -14.29 -7.00
CA ARG A 5 -7.93 -14.01 -8.10
C ARG A 5 -6.62 -13.45 -7.56
N LEU A 6 -5.49 -13.89 -8.11
CA LEU A 6 -4.18 -13.30 -7.94
C LEU A 6 -3.81 -12.51 -9.19
N LEU A 7 -3.63 -11.21 -9.04
CA LEU A 7 -2.89 -10.38 -9.99
C LEU A 7 -1.44 -10.38 -9.55
N LYS A 8 -0.59 -11.08 -10.32
CA LYS A 8 0.84 -11.27 -9.99
C LYS A 8 1.60 -9.96 -9.95
N LEU A 9 2.81 -10.03 -9.41
CA LEU A 9 3.70 -8.87 -9.29
C LEU A 9 3.91 -8.18 -10.63
N GLU A 10 3.52 -6.92 -10.71
CA GLU A 10 3.72 -6.03 -11.85
C GLU A 10 4.34 -4.72 -11.40
N THR A 11 5.10 -4.07 -12.27
CA THR A 11 5.64 -2.74 -12.02
C THR A 11 4.91 -1.72 -12.87
N GLN A 12 4.31 -0.71 -12.24
CA GLN A 12 3.56 0.35 -12.89
C GLN A 12 3.91 1.71 -12.27
N ASN A 13 3.58 2.80 -12.96
CA ASN A 13 3.67 4.13 -12.37
C ASN A 13 2.57 4.37 -11.33
N ALA A 14 2.73 5.43 -10.54
CA ALA A 14 1.83 5.74 -9.44
C ALA A 14 0.37 5.93 -9.88
N TYR A 15 0.15 6.58 -11.01
CA TYR A 15 -1.20 6.87 -11.52
C TYR A 15 -1.93 5.61 -11.92
N VAL A 16 -1.26 4.71 -12.62
CA VAL A 16 -1.81 3.41 -13.05
C VAL A 16 -2.05 2.51 -11.85
N ASN A 17 -1.11 2.46 -10.88
CA ASN A 17 -1.29 1.63 -9.68
C ASN A 17 -2.55 2.01 -8.90
N MET A 18 -2.76 3.30 -8.64
CA MET A 18 -3.96 3.76 -7.92
C MET A 18 -5.24 3.61 -8.75
N ALA A 19 -5.16 3.79 -10.05
CA ALA A 19 -6.29 3.59 -10.95
C ALA A 19 -6.75 2.12 -11.00
N ILE A 20 -5.82 1.17 -11.03
CA ILE A 20 -6.12 -0.27 -10.99
C ILE A 20 -6.79 -0.64 -9.65
N ASP A 21 -6.27 -0.16 -8.53
CA ASP A 21 -6.86 -0.44 -7.21
C ASP A 21 -8.31 0.07 -7.12
N GLU A 22 -8.58 1.30 -7.60
CA GLU A 22 -9.95 1.85 -7.62
C GLU A 22 -10.86 1.14 -8.61
N ALA A 23 -10.34 0.75 -9.77
CA ALA A 23 -11.10 0.01 -10.78
C ALA A 23 -11.49 -1.39 -10.26
N ALA A 24 -10.54 -2.10 -9.61
CA ALA A 24 -10.79 -3.41 -9.02
C ALA A 24 -11.79 -3.32 -7.85
N LEU A 25 -11.67 -2.31 -6.98
CA LEU A 25 -12.65 -2.03 -5.93
C LEU A 25 -14.04 -1.82 -6.52
N THR A 26 -14.14 -1.01 -7.57
CA THR A 26 -15.41 -0.69 -8.23
C THR A 26 -16.02 -1.91 -8.90
N ALA A 27 -15.20 -2.70 -9.60
CA ALA A 27 -15.65 -3.91 -10.28
C ALA A 27 -16.13 -4.99 -9.30
N ASN A 28 -15.39 -5.18 -8.20
CA ASN A 28 -15.79 -6.12 -7.16
C ASN A 28 -17.05 -5.66 -6.41
N ALA A 29 -17.17 -4.37 -6.11
CA ALA A 29 -18.38 -3.80 -5.52
C ALA A 29 -19.61 -4.04 -6.40
N ALA A 30 -19.45 -3.94 -7.72
CA ALA A 30 -20.47 -4.22 -8.72
C ALA A 30 -20.64 -5.75 -9.03
N GLN A 31 -19.96 -6.64 -8.33
CA GLN A 31 -20.00 -8.10 -8.50
C GLN A 31 -19.54 -8.59 -9.89
N LYS A 32 -18.72 -7.80 -10.60
CA LYS A 32 -18.23 -8.15 -11.94
C LYS A 32 -16.95 -8.98 -11.92
N VAL A 33 -16.24 -9.01 -10.79
CA VAL A 33 -14.98 -9.73 -10.62
C VAL A 33 -14.92 -10.39 -9.25
N PRO A 34 -14.12 -11.46 -9.08
CA PRO A 34 -13.94 -12.13 -7.79
C PRO A 34 -13.16 -11.26 -6.80
N ASN A 35 -13.06 -11.73 -5.55
CA ASN A 35 -12.11 -11.18 -4.60
C ASN A 35 -10.69 -11.25 -5.16
N THR A 36 -9.87 -10.26 -4.89
CA THR A 36 -8.58 -10.11 -5.58
C THR A 36 -7.46 -9.83 -4.57
N LEU A 37 -6.38 -10.58 -4.66
CA LEU A 37 -5.08 -10.23 -4.16
C LEU A 37 -4.26 -9.71 -5.33
N ARG A 38 -3.72 -8.49 -5.22
CA ARG A 38 -2.85 -7.87 -6.22
C ARG A 38 -1.52 -7.53 -5.58
N LEU A 39 -0.41 -7.78 -6.30
CA LEU A 39 0.95 -7.44 -5.90
C LEU A 39 1.57 -6.52 -6.94
N TYR A 40 2.25 -5.46 -6.50
CA TYR A 40 2.82 -4.51 -7.43
C TYR A 40 4.01 -3.74 -6.86
N ARG A 41 4.75 -3.11 -7.77
CA ARG A 41 5.84 -2.19 -7.51
C ARG A 41 5.58 -0.87 -8.21
N TRP A 42 6.41 0.10 -7.92
CA TRP A 42 6.32 1.45 -8.41
C TRP A 42 7.51 1.78 -9.31
N ASN A 43 7.28 2.39 -10.46
CA ASN A 43 8.34 2.94 -11.31
C ASN A 43 7.78 4.14 -12.10
N PRO A 44 8.32 5.36 -11.89
CA PRO A 44 9.34 5.73 -10.88
C PRO A 44 8.84 5.61 -9.43
N SER A 45 9.75 5.85 -8.47
CA SER A 45 9.39 6.00 -7.05
C SER A 45 8.30 7.05 -6.87
N ALA A 46 7.48 6.88 -5.83
CA ALA A 46 6.35 7.77 -5.58
C ALA A 46 6.23 8.17 -4.10
N ALA A 47 5.62 9.30 -3.86
CA ALA A 47 5.14 9.70 -2.54
C ALA A 47 3.60 9.74 -2.57
N SER A 48 2.96 8.85 -1.83
CA SER A 48 1.51 8.81 -1.78
C SER A 48 0.99 9.47 -0.51
N ILE A 49 -0.04 10.32 -0.66
CA ILE A 49 -0.77 10.95 0.43
C ILE A 49 -2.15 10.33 0.59
N GLY A 50 -2.66 10.33 1.82
CA GLY A 50 -4.03 9.90 2.10
C GLY A 50 -5.06 10.87 1.53
N LYS A 51 -6.28 10.38 1.35
CA LYS A 51 -7.39 11.09 0.72
C LYS A 51 -7.62 12.51 1.27
N PHE A 52 -7.42 12.71 2.57
CA PHE A 52 -7.75 13.95 3.27
C PHE A 52 -6.54 14.81 3.62
N GLN A 53 -5.32 14.39 3.27
CA GLN A 53 -4.11 15.14 3.57
C GLN A 53 -3.91 16.32 2.60
N ASN A 54 -3.29 17.40 3.10
CA ASN A 54 -2.81 18.48 2.27
C ASN A 54 -1.36 18.19 1.86
N PRO A 55 -1.05 18.05 0.56
CA PRO A 55 0.29 17.68 0.11
C PRO A 55 1.37 18.67 0.54
N GLU A 56 1.07 19.98 0.61
CA GLU A 56 2.01 21.01 1.03
C GLU A 56 2.42 20.90 2.51
N ASN A 57 1.54 20.32 3.34
CA ASN A 57 1.83 20.08 4.76
C ASN A 57 2.63 18.79 4.99
N GLU A 58 2.59 17.88 4.03
CA GLU A 58 3.12 16.52 4.16
C GLU A 58 4.44 16.30 3.41
N LEU A 59 4.63 17.01 2.30
CA LEU A 59 5.72 16.75 1.35
C LEU A 59 6.53 18.00 1.03
N GLN A 60 7.81 17.79 0.81
CA GLN A 60 8.70 18.75 0.17
C GLN A 60 8.54 18.61 -1.35
N LEU A 61 7.49 19.25 -1.91
CA LEU A 61 7.09 19.08 -3.32
C LEU A 61 8.21 19.40 -4.32
N ASP A 62 9.07 20.38 -4.00
CA ASP A 62 10.24 20.70 -4.82
C ASP A 62 11.27 19.58 -4.84
N ASN A 63 11.50 18.93 -3.70
CA ASN A 63 12.40 17.78 -3.62
C ASN A 63 11.81 16.57 -4.38
N CYS A 64 10.49 16.36 -4.28
CA CYS A 64 9.82 15.31 -5.07
C CYS A 64 10.08 15.54 -6.57
N ARG A 65 9.90 16.77 -7.07
CA ARG A 65 10.15 17.11 -8.47
C ARG A 65 11.62 16.91 -8.88
N LYS A 66 12.56 17.41 -8.07
CA LYS A 66 14.01 17.30 -8.32
C LYS A 66 14.49 15.85 -8.37
N LEU A 67 13.91 14.98 -7.55
CA LEU A 67 14.29 13.57 -7.44
C LEU A 67 13.44 12.65 -8.34
N GLY A 68 12.56 13.19 -9.17
CA GLY A 68 11.70 12.42 -10.07
C GLY A 68 10.69 11.51 -9.34
N VAL A 69 10.30 11.88 -8.11
CA VAL A 69 9.33 11.14 -7.30
C VAL A 69 7.92 11.64 -7.60
N SER A 70 7.07 10.75 -8.11
CA SER A 70 5.68 11.09 -8.40
C SER A 70 4.86 11.34 -7.13
N VAL A 71 4.11 12.44 -7.07
CA VAL A 71 3.16 12.70 -5.97
C VAL A 71 1.79 12.18 -6.38
N ILE A 72 1.18 11.34 -5.53
CA ILE A 72 -0.11 10.72 -5.80
C ILE A 72 -1.01 10.73 -4.57
N ARG A 73 -2.29 11.08 -4.74
CA ARG A 73 -3.32 10.95 -3.71
C ARG A 73 -4.07 9.64 -3.86
N ARG A 74 -4.14 8.87 -2.77
CA ARG A 74 -4.92 7.62 -2.70
C ARG A 74 -6.39 7.90 -2.41
N ILE A 75 -7.28 6.96 -2.77
CA ILE A 75 -8.69 6.98 -2.30
C ILE A 75 -8.84 6.51 -0.86
N THR A 76 -7.81 5.88 -0.29
CA THR A 76 -7.73 5.46 1.11
C THR A 76 -7.29 6.62 1.99
N GLY A 77 -7.61 6.55 3.28
CA GLY A 77 -7.08 7.47 4.27
C GLY A 77 -5.62 7.18 4.63
N GLY A 78 -5.26 7.53 5.86
CA GLY A 78 -3.90 7.30 6.41
C GLY A 78 -2.92 8.41 6.10
N GLY A 79 -1.69 8.26 6.59
CA GLY A 79 -0.59 9.20 6.45
C GLY A 79 0.18 9.06 5.14
N THR A 80 1.17 9.92 4.96
CA THR A 80 2.05 9.94 3.79
C THR A 80 3.00 8.75 3.79
N VAL A 81 3.22 8.17 2.60
CA VAL A 81 4.13 7.03 2.40
C VAL A 81 5.04 7.32 1.21
N TYR A 82 6.33 7.10 1.40
CA TYR A 82 7.29 7.02 0.30
C TYR A 82 7.36 5.58 -0.21
N HIS A 83 7.24 5.42 -1.52
CA HIS A 83 7.33 4.16 -2.25
C HIS A 83 8.60 4.13 -3.07
N ASP A 84 9.56 3.33 -2.67
CA ASP A 84 10.78 3.14 -3.43
C ASP A 84 10.57 2.15 -4.57
N SER A 85 11.11 2.48 -5.75
CA SER A 85 10.99 1.64 -6.95
C SER A 85 11.75 0.32 -6.87
N GLN A 86 12.68 0.17 -5.92
CA GLN A 86 13.52 -1.03 -5.76
C GLN A 86 13.21 -1.78 -4.46
N ASP A 87 12.85 -1.07 -3.40
CA ASP A 87 12.97 -1.52 -2.02
C ASP A 87 11.66 -1.88 -1.34
N GLU A 88 10.56 -2.04 -2.10
CA GLU A 88 9.28 -2.49 -1.54
C GLU A 88 8.48 -3.37 -2.50
N VAL A 89 7.55 -4.11 -1.91
CA VAL A 89 6.40 -4.70 -2.60
C VAL A 89 5.13 -4.17 -1.96
N THR A 90 4.24 -3.65 -2.77
CA THR A 90 2.90 -3.24 -2.35
C THR A 90 1.90 -4.36 -2.64
N TYR A 91 1.01 -4.61 -1.69
CA TYR A 91 -0.14 -5.50 -1.86
C TYR A 91 -1.44 -4.72 -1.83
N SER A 92 -2.45 -5.19 -2.56
CA SER A 92 -3.84 -4.78 -2.44
C SER A 92 -4.73 -5.99 -2.26
N LEU A 93 -5.55 -5.98 -1.22
CA LEU A 93 -6.61 -6.96 -1.01
C LEU A 93 -7.95 -6.29 -1.28
N ILE A 94 -8.67 -6.75 -2.30
CA ILE A 94 -10.02 -6.30 -2.64
C ILE A 94 -10.97 -7.45 -2.38
N VAL A 95 -11.87 -7.27 -1.39
CA VAL A 95 -12.68 -8.38 -0.88
C VAL A 95 -14.04 -7.91 -0.35
N LYS A 96 -15.07 -8.71 -0.56
CA LYS A 96 -16.37 -8.50 0.09
C LYS A 96 -16.23 -8.64 1.61
N THR A 97 -16.83 -7.75 2.36
CA THR A 97 -16.83 -7.78 3.84
C THR A 97 -17.25 -9.14 4.40
N ARG A 98 -18.32 -9.72 3.82
CA ARG A 98 -18.83 -11.06 4.21
C ARG A 98 -17.82 -12.19 3.94
N ASP A 99 -17.03 -12.07 2.87
CA ASP A 99 -16.10 -13.12 2.45
C ASP A 99 -14.79 -13.08 3.26
N LEU A 100 -14.48 -11.91 3.83
CA LEU A 100 -13.39 -11.76 4.80
C LEU A 100 -13.85 -12.16 6.22
N GLY A 101 -15.17 -12.20 6.47
CA GLY A 101 -15.75 -12.58 7.75
C GLY A 101 -15.50 -11.53 8.84
N VAL A 102 -15.57 -10.25 8.49
CA VAL A 102 -15.28 -9.12 9.39
C VAL A 102 -16.51 -8.24 9.57
N THR A 103 -16.63 -7.62 10.74
CA THR A 103 -17.76 -6.78 11.11
C THR A 103 -17.45 -5.29 11.05
N ASP A 104 -16.23 -4.89 11.39
CA ASP A 104 -15.82 -3.50 11.48
C ASP A 104 -14.46 -3.22 10.78
N ILE A 105 -13.93 -2.02 10.97
CA ILE A 105 -12.69 -1.58 10.35
C ILE A 105 -11.47 -2.21 11.03
N ALA A 106 -11.46 -2.27 12.37
CA ALA A 106 -10.33 -2.78 13.14
C ALA A 106 -10.14 -4.28 12.91
N ASP A 107 -11.27 -5.03 12.91
CA ASP A 107 -11.29 -6.45 12.60
C ASP A 107 -10.75 -6.72 11.18
N ALA A 108 -11.13 -5.89 10.19
CA ALA A 108 -10.59 -6.01 8.83
C ALA A 108 -9.07 -5.79 8.78
N TYR A 109 -8.54 -4.78 9.49
CA TYR A 109 -7.09 -4.57 9.58
C TYR A 109 -6.39 -5.78 10.21
N SER A 110 -6.87 -6.22 11.36
CA SER A 110 -6.33 -7.39 12.08
C SER A 110 -6.29 -8.62 11.17
N LYS A 111 -7.40 -8.90 10.48
CA LYS A 111 -7.53 -10.05 9.60
C LYS A 111 -6.57 -9.99 8.40
N VAL A 112 -6.46 -8.84 7.75
CA VAL A 112 -5.53 -8.68 6.61
C VAL A 112 -4.08 -8.80 7.07
N TYR A 113 -3.74 -8.24 8.23
CA TYR A 113 -2.38 -8.33 8.76
C TYR A 113 -1.94 -9.74 9.12
N THR A 114 -2.86 -10.70 9.38
CA THR A 114 -2.47 -12.10 9.56
C THR A 114 -1.76 -12.67 8.34
N GLY A 115 -2.19 -12.28 7.13
CA GLY A 115 -1.55 -12.69 5.87
C GLY A 115 -0.13 -12.15 5.73
N ILE A 116 0.08 -10.89 6.11
CA ILE A 116 1.39 -10.25 6.02
C ILE A 116 2.33 -10.77 7.12
N LYS A 117 1.81 -11.02 8.34
CA LYS A 117 2.56 -11.69 9.41
C LYS A 117 3.06 -13.06 8.96
N ASP A 118 2.20 -13.86 8.32
CA ASP A 118 2.59 -15.18 7.84
C ASP A 118 3.62 -15.08 6.70
N ALA A 119 3.48 -14.10 5.79
CA ALA A 119 4.47 -13.81 4.76
C ALA A 119 5.84 -13.45 5.36
N LEU A 120 5.87 -12.58 6.37
CA LEU A 120 7.10 -12.23 7.09
C LEU A 120 7.72 -13.45 7.78
N ARG A 121 6.90 -14.30 8.43
CA ARG A 121 7.34 -15.55 9.03
C ARG A 121 7.96 -16.49 8.00
N ILE A 122 7.39 -16.61 6.80
CA ILE A 122 7.94 -17.39 5.68
C ILE A 122 9.31 -16.85 5.26
N LEU A 123 9.50 -15.54 5.32
CA LEU A 123 10.80 -14.89 5.04
C LEU A 123 11.80 -15.01 6.21
N GLY A 124 11.39 -15.53 7.38
CA GLY A 124 12.25 -15.64 8.56
C GLY A 124 12.14 -14.44 9.53
N VAL A 125 11.17 -13.55 9.35
CA VAL A 125 10.96 -12.38 10.21
C VAL A 125 9.71 -12.58 11.07
N THR A 126 9.84 -12.41 12.38
CA THR A 126 8.71 -12.42 13.32
C THR A 126 8.25 -10.99 13.57
N ALA A 127 7.00 -10.68 13.23
CA ALA A 127 6.40 -9.36 13.41
C ALA A 127 5.20 -9.40 14.34
N ASP A 128 4.96 -8.28 15.03
CA ASP A 128 3.82 -8.07 15.91
C ASP A 128 2.81 -7.14 15.28
N PHE A 129 1.53 -7.40 15.54
CA PHE A 129 0.45 -6.50 15.14
C PHE A 129 0.34 -5.37 16.17
N ASN A 130 0.45 -4.15 15.68
CA ASN A 130 0.17 -2.95 16.44
C ASN A 130 -1.19 -2.40 15.99
N GLU A 131 -2.16 -2.42 16.88
CA GLU A 131 -3.54 -1.99 16.62
C GLU A 131 -3.64 -0.49 16.27
N GLY A 132 -2.60 0.27 16.59
CA GLY A 132 -2.63 1.72 16.44
C GLY A 132 -3.45 2.40 17.56
N ASP A 133 -3.80 3.64 17.33
CA ASP A 133 -4.63 4.44 18.22
C ASP A 133 -5.45 5.47 17.41
N ALA A 134 -6.09 6.43 18.09
CA ALA A 134 -6.88 7.47 17.42
C ALA A 134 -6.09 8.34 16.41
N LYS A 135 -4.75 8.36 16.51
CA LYS A 135 -3.85 9.16 15.66
C LYS A 135 -3.04 8.31 14.68
N ASN A 136 -2.83 7.02 15.01
CA ASN A 136 -1.94 6.12 14.27
C ASN A 136 -2.71 4.94 13.71
N CYS A 137 -2.64 4.77 12.39
CA CYS A 137 -3.21 3.58 11.75
C CYS A 137 -2.54 2.29 12.23
N PRO A 138 -3.27 1.16 12.25
CA PRO A 138 -2.69 -0.14 12.53
C PRO A 138 -1.51 -0.46 11.59
N ASN A 139 -0.52 -1.18 12.10
CA ASN A 139 0.67 -1.55 11.34
C ASN A 139 1.33 -2.84 11.89
N LEU A 140 2.32 -3.37 11.18
CA LEU A 140 3.18 -4.43 11.70
C LEU A 140 4.52 -3.87 12.12
N THR A 141 5.02 -4.35 13.27
CA THR A 141 6.29 -3.94 13.84
C THR A 141 7.18 -5.14 14.13
N VAL A 142 8.49 -4.92 14.10
CA VAL A 142 9.50 -5.84 14.63
C VAL A 142 10.26 -5.09 15.71
N LYS A 143 10.23 -5.59 16.94
CA LYS A 143 10.85 -4.91 18.10
C LYS A 143 10.42 -3.44 18.22
N GLY A 144 9.13 -3.16 17.94
CA GLY A 144 8.56 -1.82 17.99
C GLY A 144 8.84 -0.92 16.76
N LYS A 145 9.63 -1.36 15.78
CA LYS A 145 9.90 -0.64 14.52
C LYS A 145 8.95 -1.11 13.42
N LYS A 146 8.31 -0.17 12.74
CA LYS A 146 7.36 -0.46 11.64
C LYS A 146 8.06 -1.11 10.45
N ILE A 147 7.53 -2.25 9.98
CA ILE A 147 7.99 -2.97 8.79
C ILE A 147 6.94 -2.98 7.67
N SER A 148 5.67 -2.82 8.01
CA SER A 148 4.56 -2.77 7.06
C SER A 148 3.48 -1.82 7.57
N GLY A 149 2.91 -1.04 6.68
CA GLY A 149 1.75 -0.20 6.96
C GLY A 149 0.72 -0.35 5.88
N SER A 150 -0.56 -0.12 6.21
CA SER A 150 -1.65 -0.18 5.24
C SER A 150 -2.69 0.91 5.47
N ALA A 151 -3.53 1.09 4.45
CA ALA A 151 -4.67 1.99 4.48
C ALA A 151 -5.87 1.31 3.82
N GLN A 152 -7.07 1.71 4.21
CA GLN A 152 -8.30 1.06 3.77
C GLN A 152 -9.28 2.07 3.17
N ALA A 153 -10.01 1.63 2.14
CA ALA A 153 -11.21 2.28 1.63
C ALA A 153 -12.34 1.26 1.50
N ARG A 154 -13.57 1.72 1.61
CA ARG A 154 -14.76 0.88 1.47
C ARG A 154 -15.69 1.47 0.41
N LYS A 155 -16.25 0.59 -0.41
CA LYS A 155 -17.29 0.92 -1.40
C LYS A 155 -18.38 -0.14 -1.33
N SER A 156 -19.60 0.24 -0.96
CA SER A 156 -20.67 -0.71 -0.67
C SER A 156 -20.16 -1.76 0.36
N ASN A 157 -20.32 -3.04 0.09
CA ASN A 157 -19.86 -4.12 0.96
C ASN A 157 -18.49 -4.67 0.53
N THR A 158 -17.64 -3.86 -0.10
CA THR A 158 -16.30 -4.25 -0.55
C THR A 158 -15.24 -3.40 0.14
N ILE A 159 -14.20 -4.06 0.58
CA ILE A 159 -13.00 -3.48 1.19
C ILE A 159 -11.89 -3.48 0.15
N LEU A 160 -11.20 -2.36 0.01
CA LEU A 160 -9.85 -2.27 -0.51
C LEU A 160 -8.93 -1.98 0.68
N GLN A 161 -8.01 -2.86 0.97
CA GLN A 161 -6.90 -2.58 1.88
C GLN A 161 -5.59 -2.81 1.15
N HIS A 162 -4.80 -1.77 1.00
CA HIS A 162 -3.47 -1.85 0.40
C HIS A 162 -2.40 -1.38 1.39
N GLY A 163 -1.20 -1.90 1.22
CA GLY A 163 -0.09 -1.58 2.09
C GLY A 163 1.24 -2.04 1.53
N THR A 164 2.31 -1.64 2.22
CA THR A 164 3.68 -1.91 1.80
C THR A 164 4.32 -2.97 2.67
N LEU A 165 5.15 -3.81 2.08
CA LEU A 165 6.17 -4.59 2.76
C LEU A 165 7.53 -3.98 2.41
N LEU A 166 8.21 -3.42 3.42
CA LEU A 166 9.51 -2.79 3.25
C LEU A 166 10.60 -3.86 3.14
N LEU A 167 11.16 -4.03 1.94
CA LEU A 167 12.27 -4.95 1.69
C LEU A 167 13.60 -4.35 2.14
N ASN A 168 13.77 -3.08 1.88
CA ASN A 168 14.83 -2.20 2.36
C ASN A 168 14.23 -0.81 2.58
N VAL A 169 15.01 0.15 3.05
CA VAL A 169 14.57 1.55 3.17
C VAL A 169 15.77 2.48 3.16
N ASP A 170 15.73 3.46 2.25
CA ASP A 170 16.63 4.61 2.24
C ASP A 170 15.97 5.72 3.09
N LEU A 171 16.33 5.77 4.37
CA LEU A 171 15.75 6.72 5.33
C LEU A 171 16.14 8.17 5.03
N GLU A 172 17.33 8.40 4.48
CA GLU A 172 17.78 9.74 4.12
C GLU A 172 16.94 10.29 2.96
N LYS A 173 16.80 9.52 1.89
CA LYS A 173 15.95 9.87 0.75
C LYS A 173 14.49 10.06 1.17
N MET A 174 13.94 9.13 1.95
CA MET A 174 12.58 9.26 2.49
C MET A 174 12.42 10.54 3.29
N SER A 175 13.34 10.83 4.20
CA SER A 175 13.31 12.02 5.07
C SER A 175 13.43 13.33 4.29
N THR A 176 14.17 13.32 3.18
CA THR A 176 14.31 14.48 2.27
C THR A 176 12.98 14.84 1.58
N LEU A 177 12.08 13.87 1.41
CA LEU A 177 10.80 14.05 0.73
C LEU A 177 9.67 14.46 1.67
N LEU A 178 9.77 14.10 2.96
CA LEU A 178 8.72 14.37 3.94
C LEU A 178 8.89 15.76 4.57
N ARG A 179 7.76 16.41 4.83
CA ARG A 179 7.75 17.63 5.64
C ARG A 179 7.53 17.25 7.10
N VAL A 180 8.51 17.53 7.92
CA VAL A 180 8.53 17.21 9.36
C VAL A 180 8.70 18.50 10.17
N PRO A 181 7.60 19.18 10.56
CA PRO A 181 7.65 20.55 11.10
C PRO A 181 8.43 20.71 12.42
N TRP A 182 8.55 19.65 13.21
CA TRP A 182 9.26 19.68 14.50
C TRP A 182 10.78 19.53 14.37
N ALA A 183 11.27 19.01 13.22
CA ALA A 183 12.71 18.76 13.03
C ALA A 183 13.43 20.05 12.59
N LYS A 184 14.60 20.29 13.16
CA LYS A 184 15.46 21.43 12.84
C LYS A 184 16.32 21.19 11.60
N ASN A 185 16.63 19.93 11.32
CA ASN A 185 17.44 19.50 10.18
C ASN A 185 17.11 18.07 9.77
N LEU A 186 17.64 17.66 8.61
CA LEU A 186 17.40 16.33 8.03
C LEU A 186 17.88 15.20 8.95
N GLN A 187 19.03 15.37 9.62
CA GLN A 187 19.59 14.34 10.48
C GLN A 187 18.65 13.97 11.63
N GLU A 188 18.00 14.95 12.26
CA GLU A 188 17.00 14.67 13.30
C GLU A 188 15.82 13.82 12.78
N VAL A 189 15.40 14.02 11.52
CA VAL A 189 14.35 13.21 10.91
C VAL A 189 14.83 11.77 10.70
N VAL A 190 16.04 11.61 10.17
CA VAL A 190 16.68 10.31 9.96
C VAL A 190 16.83 9.55 11.27
N ASP A 191 17.39 10.18 12.30
CA ASP A 191 17.60 9.56 13.62
C ASP A 191 16.31 9.06 14.27
N VAL A 192 15.21 9.78 14.08
CA VAL A 192 13.90 9.35 14.56
C VAL A 192 13.34 8.23 13.68
N ALA A 193 13.52 8.31 12.36
CA ALA A 193 13.08 7.28 11.44
C ALA A 193 13.79 5.94 11.70
N GLU A 194 15.10 5.94 11.96
CA GLU A 194 15.88 4.75 12.32
C GLU A 194 15.37 4.02 13.57
N LYS A 195 14.82 4.78 14.52
CA LYS A 195 14.23 4.22 15.75
C LYS A 195 12.81 3.68 15.54
N ARG A 196 12.13 4.06 14.45
CA ARG A 196 10.72 3.77 14.21
C ARG A 196 10.43 2.88 13.03
N ILE A 197 11.39 2.72 12.11
CA ILE A 197 11.22 1.97 10.86
C ILE A 197 12.29 0.91 10.75
N THR A 198 11.91 -0.25 10.24
CA THR A 198 12.82 -1.33 9.84
C THR A 198 12.40 -1.92 8.51
N SER A 199 13.16 -2.86 7.98
CA SER A 199 12.93 -3.55 6.72
C SER A 199 13.29 -5.02 6.81
N VAL A 200 12.84 -5.82 5.87
CA VAL A 200 13.20 -7.25 5.78
C VAL A 200 14.71 -7.43 5.76
N LYS A 201 15.43 -6.61 4.97
CA LYS A 201 16.90 -6.64 4.89
C LYS A 201 17.55 -6.37 6.25
N ASN A 202 17.06 -5.39 7.00
CA ASN A 202 17.64 -5.06 8.31
C ASN A 202 17.43 -6.20 9.32
N GLU A 203 16.28 -6.86 9.28
CA GLU A 203 15.99 -7.95 10.23
C GLU A 203 16.69 -9.26 9.86
N LEU A 204 16.93 -9.54 8.57
CA LEU A 204 17.61 -10.75 8.09
C LEU A 204 19.13 -10.60 7.93
N GLY A 205 19.63 -9.37 7.81
CA GLY A 205 21.03 -9.10 7.49
C GLY A 205 21.40 -9.27 6.01
N HIS A 206 20.43 -9.60 5.14
CA HIS A 206 20.62 -9.75 3.70
C HIS A 206 19.39 -9.30 2.90
N ALA A 207 19.58 -8.95 1.64
CA ALA A 207 18.50 -8.52 0.77
C ALA A 207 17.62 -9.69 0.32
N VAL A 208 16.33 -9.42 0.15
CA VAL A 208 15.33 -10.34 -0.41
C VAL A 208 14.80 -9.73 -1.70
N SER A 209 14.68 -10.54 -2.76
CA SER A 209 14.12 -10.07 -4.02
C SER A 209 12.63 -9.75 -3.93
N ALA A 210 12.15 -8.86 -4.80
CA ALA A 210 10.72 -8.55 -4.86
C ALA A 210 9.87 -9.79 -5.23
N GLU A 211 10.39 -10.68 -6.07
CA GLU A 211 9.73 -11.94 -6.43
C GLU A 211 9.62 -12.88 -5.23
N THR A 212 10.69 -13.02 -4.44
CA THR A 212 10.67 -13.82 -3.20
C THR A 212 9.65 -13.27 -2.22
N ALA A 213 9.61 -11.95 -2.03
CA ALA A 213 8.65 -11.29 -1.16
C ALA A 213 7.20 -11.43 -1.67
N ALA A 214 6.98 -11.32 -2.98
CA ALA A 214 5.67 -11.51 -3.60
C ALA A 214 5.15 -12.95 -3.44
N ASN A 215 6.03 -13.93 -3.58
CA ASN A 215 5.71 -15.33 -3.34
C ASN A 215 5.36 -15.57 -1.87
N ALA A 216 6.13 -14.98 -0.94
CA ALA A 216 5.84 -15.06 0.49
C ALA A 216 4.51 -14.39 0.85
N LEU A 217 4.21 -13.22 0.29
CA LEU A 217 2.91 -12.54 0.47
C LEU A 217 1.76 -13.40 -0.06
N THR A 218 1.90 -13.99 -1.25
CA THR A 218 0.90 -14.89 -1.81
C THR A 218 0.64 -16.08 -0.89
N ALA A 219 1.70 -16.75 -0.43
CA ALA A 219 1.61 -17.88 0.48
C ALA A 219 1.02 -17.49 1.84
N GLY A 220 1.46 -16.36 2.39
CA GLY A 220 0.97 -15.85 3.66
C GLY A 220 -0.53 -15.53 3.64
N PHE A 221 -1.02 -14.85 2.61
CA PHE A 221 -2.46 -14.60 2.45
C PHE A 221 -3.25 -15.89 2.21
N LYS A 222 -2.71 -16.82 1.41
CA LYS A 222 -3.32 -18.14 1.19
C LYS A 222 -3.51 -18.88 2.51
N ASN A 223 -2.46 -18.99 3.31
CA ASN A 223 -2.48 -19.72 4.58
C ASN A 223 -3.40 -19.06 5.61
N ALA A 224 -3.20 -17.75 5.84
CA ALA A 224 -3.88 -17.03 6.90
C ALA A 224 -5.39 -16.85 6.64
N LEU A 225 -5.77 -16.61 5.39
CA LEU A 225 -7.17 -16.42 5.00
C LEU A 225 -7.85 -17.72 4.52
N LYS A 226 -7.10 -18.83 4.45
CA LYS A 226 -7.58 -20.13 3.94
C LYS A 226 -8.21 -20.01 2.55
N ILE A 227 -7.52 -19.35 1.64
CA ILE A 227 -7.95 -19.07 0.27
C ILE A 227 -7.05 -19.74 -0.76
N GLU A 228 -7.59 -20.00 -1.96
CA GLU A 228 -6.84 -20.51 -3.11
C GLU A 228 -6.95 -19.51 -4.27
N PRO A 229 -6.11 -18.47 -4.30
CA PRO A 229 -6.18 -17.47 -5.34
C PRO A 229 -5.62 -18.05 -6.66
N LYS A 230 -6.43 -18.04 -7.70
CA LYS A 230 -6.00 -18.43 -9.05
C LYS A 230 -5.39 -17.24 -9.78
N THR A 231 -4.25 -17.45 -10.43
CA THR A 231 -3.67 -16.44 -11.32
C THR A 231 -4.70 -15.99 -12.35
N GLY A 232 -4.82 -14.69 -12.52
CA GLY A 232 -5.75 -14.08 -13.46
C GLY A 232 -5.23 -12.71 -13.92
N GLU A 233 -6.04 -12.05 -14.73
CA GLU A 233 -5.77 -10.73 -15.28
C GLU A 233 -6.91 -9.77 -14.97
N LEU A 234 -6.69 -8.47 -15.19
CA LEU A 234 -7.76 -7.48 -15.16
C LEU A 234 -8.80 -7.81 -16.24
N SER A 235 -10.07 -7.75 -15.87
CA SER A 235 -11.17 -7.84 -16.85
C SER A 235 -11.17 -6.65 -17.80
N THR A 236 -11.87 -6.76 -18.93
CA THR A 236 -12.03 -5.65 -19.87
C THR A 236 -12.68 -4.42 -19.21
N PHE A 237 -13.61 -4.64 -18.27
CA PHE A 237 -14.23 -3.56 -17.52
C PHE A 237 -13.21 -2.83 -16.65
N GLU A 238 -12.37 -3.58 -15.90
CA GLU A 238 -11.33 -3.00 -15.04
C GLU A 238 -10.29 -2.25 -15.85
N ARG A 239 -9.80 -2.83 -16.95
CA ARG A 239 -8.82 -2.16 -17.83
C ARG A 239 -9.34 -0.82 -18.35
N LYS A 240 -10.54 -0.80 -18.94
CA LYS A 240 -11.16 0.45 -19.45
C LYS A 240 -11.37 1.48 -18.34
N LEU A 241 -11.79 1.04 -17.16
CA LEU A 241 -12.00 1.94 -16.04
C LEU A 241 -10.66 2.46 -15.48
N ALA A 242 -9.65 1.60 -15.34
CA ALA A 242 -8.32 1.98 -14.88
C ALA A 242 -7.66 2.98 -15.84
N ASP A 243 -7.74 2.74 -17.16
CA ASP A 243 -7.20 3.66 -18.18
C ASP A 243 -7.85 5.05 -18.09
N ARG A 244 -9.17 5.08 -17.91
CA ARG A 244 -9.90 6.34 -17.73
C ARG A 244 -9.49 7.04 -16.44
N LEU A 245 -9.51 6.34 -15.31
CA LEU A 245 -9.14 6.89 -14.01
C LEU A 245 -7.68 7.37 -13.98
N ALA A 246 -6.77 6.64 -14.59
CA ALA A 246 -5.36 7.04 -14.67
C ALA A 246 -5.21 8.39 -15.37
N LYS A 247 -5.89 8.61 -16.49
CA LYS A 247 -5.81 9.83 -17.30
C LYS A 247 -6.60 10.99 -16.70
N GLU A 248 -7.86 10.74 -16.34
CA GLU A 248 -8.83 11.81 -16.02
C GLU A 248 -8.83 12.16 -14.53
N LYS A 249 -8.26 11.33 -13.67
CA LYS A 249 -8.19 11.55 -12.22
C LYS A 249 -6.76 11.56 -11.71
N TYR A 250 -6.10 10.39 -11.75
CA TYR A 250 -4.83 10.22 -11.05
C TYR A 250 -3.64 10.96 -11.68
N ALA A 251 -3.67 11.27 -12.98
CA ALA A 251 -2.66 12.11 -13.62
C ALA A 251 -2.92 13.63 -13.48
N THR A 252 -3.90 14.05 -12.66
CA THR A 252 -4.29 15.47 -12.56
C THR A 252 -3.89 16.09 -11.22
N ASP A 253 -3.44 17.34 -11.26
CA ASP A 253 -3.18 18.15 -10.07
C ASP A 253 -4.48 18.43 -9.30
N GLN A 254 -5.62 18.48 -10.00
CA GLN A 254 -6.92 18.67 -9.39
C GLN A 254 -7.22 17.59 -8.34
N TRP A 255 -6.87 16.34 -8.62
CA TRP A 255 -6.99 15.26 -7.67
C TRP A 255 -5.81 15.22 -6.69
N ASN A 256 -4.58 15.21 -7.20
CA ASN A 256 -3.40 14.94 -6.37
C ASN A 256 -3.11 16.08 -5.40
N LEU A 257 -3.22 17.33 -5.84
CA LEU A 257 -2.91 18.48 -5.01
C LEU A 257 -4.16 19.03 -4.30
N ASN A 258 -5.30 19.14 -5.00
CA ASN A 258 -6.48 19.81 -4.46
C ASN A 258 -7.52 18.85 -3.86
N GLY A 259 -7.37 17.54 -4.04
CA GLY A 259 -8.31 16.54 -3.52
C GLY A 259 -9.69 16.52 -4.16
N LYS A 260 -9.87 17.21 -5.28
CA LYS A 260 -11.14 17.28 -6.02
C LYS A 260 -11.14 16.23 -7.12
N SER A 261 -12.10 15.28 -7.08
CA SER A 261 -12.23 14.29 -8.16
C SER A 261 -12.83 14.98 -9.40
N PRO A 262 -12.14 14.94 -10.55
CA PRO A 262 -12.70 15.44 -11.81
C PRO A 262 -13.70 14.46 -12.44
N VAL A 263 -13.75 13.23 -11.93
CA VAL A 263 -14.64 12.15 -12.40
C VAL A 263 -15.63 11.85 -11.29
N GLY A 264 -16.91 12.00 -11.57
CA GLY A 264 -18.01 11.68 -10.65
C GLY A 264 -18.24 10.18 -10.47
#